data_eea65e7888e565990f89bef5f0514e75
#
_entry.id   eea65e7888e565990f89bef5f0514e75
#
_cell.length_a   1.000
_cell.length_b   1.000
_cell.length_c   1.000
_cell.angle_alpha   90.00
_cell.angle_beta   90.00
_cell.angle_gamma   90.00
#
_symmetry.space_group_name_H-M   'P 1'
#
loop_
_entity.id
_entity.type
_entity.pdbx_description
1 polymer ?
#
loop_
_entity_poly.entity_id
_entity_poly.type
_entity_poly.pdbx_seq_one_letter_code
_entity_poly.pdbx_strand_id
1 'polypeptide(L)'
;MSAAPARPAPGLARGARTKPSSRSAIDGTPGRSSRRRPRRGDLNVRDAGAFTKLIEIPIARGVARAAVAPAKKFFLDGKRTSEREFANTTVRAPDTDLAEYERAPMQALSGYDVGEVPFVMQAVCYYEETLDVGVLERGLRATLAKYPMLAGRLDLRVPGWQNKGVKLTNDGVPLRVIADDDLKFEDLPQDYASETRRFLDFSPWIDVMLGDAPLFTAKVTQCAGGGSVLGVCMSHAVSDGQGFIEFLVAWSKAANGEAHPWGDPVFDRTLVSQPEPGQSVEDMRAMLSAEGFDNVPSVPMLGGALMAGRTLVPDFLRFPAGNRMMVSVNTDNLRNLREASGASNDNEALSAHSWLALADLCELPRGTPLEHVTVVSGRGGRTGLPDMYFGNAAIGVCTGRVSVGDYDSLAEVRDGLRPGFTKAMMRRNKYLMLTEAAFRAGVNGFDFDIMAFMQGQMCWCNNLVEIYKKLYDLDFGGGGPSLALPPELNDIVQIQCSRPDRSTGAPAGANGVEMFINLPPATMEKMRRPEAIERLAGARGIR
;
A
#
# COMPACT_ATOMS: atom_id res chain seq x y z
N MET A 1 -50.73 -10.31 -29.99
CA MET A 1 -51.96 -9.63 -29.59
C MET A 1 -51.56 -8.61 -28.57
N SER A 2 -51.49 -7.39 -29.01
CA SER A 2 -52.37 -6.24 -28.78
C SER A 2 -52.23 -5.68 -27.37
N ALA A 3 -51.98 -4.44 -27.06
CA ALA A 3 -51.76 -3.16 -27.73
C ALA A 3 -51.37 -2.15 -26.64
N ALA A 4 -50.55 -1.20 -26.93
CA ALA A 4 -50.48 0.07 -26.23
C ALA A 4 -51.67 0.97 -26.67
N PRO A 5 -52.01 2.06 -25.97
CA PRO A 5 -51.46 3.38 -26.19
C PRO A 5 -51.51 4.29 -24.92
N ALA A 6 -51.05 5.46 -24.76
CA ALA A 6 -50.62 6.65 -25.45
C ALA A 6 -50.57 7.79 -24.41
N ARG A 7 -49.66 8.73 -24.64
CA ARG A 7 -49.53 10.02 -23.92
C ARG A 7 -50.70 10.97 -24.16
N PRO A 8 -50.83 12.07 -23.35
CA PRO A 8 -50.30 13.34 -23.81
C PRO A 8 -49.71 14.31 -22.75
N ALA A 9 -48.83 15.20 -23.19
CA ALA A 9 -48.55 16.52 -22.65
C ALA A 9 -49.48 17.53 -23.41
N PRO A 10 -49.48 18.90 -23.19
CA PRO A 10 -48.58 19.81 -22.50
C PRO A 10 -49.28 20.99 -21.78
N GLY A 11 -48.55 21.94 -21.20
CA GLY A 11 -49.10 23.21 -20.76
C GLY A 11 -48.04 24.27 -20.37
N LEU A 12 -47.85 25.18 -21.28
CA LEU A 12 -47.06 26.42 -21.15
C LEU A 12 -47.82 27.50 -20.34
N ALA A 13 -47.12 28.31 -19.55
CA ALA A 13 -47.47 29.76 -19.41
C ALA A 13 -46.29 30.57 -18.91
N ARG A 14 -46.09 31.66 -19.61
CA ARG A 14 -45.11 32.77 -19.56
C ARG A 14 -45.52 33.83 -18.54
N GLY A 15 -44.57 34.73 -18.19
CA GLY A 15 -44.77 36.08 -17.70
C GLY A 15 -43.65 36.51 -16.76
N ALA A 16 -42.72 37.23 -17.10
CA ALA A 16 -42.45 38.61 -17.58
C ALA A 16 -42.03 39.56 -16.43
N ARG A 17 -40.77 40.00 -16.55
CA ARG A 17 -40.15 41.33 -16.34
C ARG A 17 -40.64 42.26 -15.21
N THR A 18 -39.68 42.83 -14.47
CA THR A 18 -39.38 44.30 -14.47
C THR A 18 -38.08 44.61 -13.70
N LYS A 19 -37.20 45.41 -14.30
CA LYS A 19 -36.29 46.40 -13.70
C LYS A 19 -37.00 47.74 -13.74
N PRO A 20 -36.63 48.84 -13.01
CA PRO A 20 -35.33 49.48 -13.10
C PRO A 20 -34.84 50.34 -11.88
N SER A 21 -33.56 50.76 -11.92
CA SER A 21 -32.96 52.13 -11.73
C SER A 21 -33.13 52.83 -10.36
N SER A 22 -32.23 53.58 -9.79
CA SER A 22 -31.18 54.52 -10.24
C SER A 22 -30.49 55.20 -9.05
N ARG A 23 -29.19 55.53 -9.24
CA ARG A 23 -28.44 56.74 -8.82
C ARG A 23 -28.48 57.25 -7.38
N SER A 24 -27.32 57.47 -6.75
CA SER A 24 -26.62 58.79 -6.78
C SER A 24 -25.27 58.70 -6.05
N ALA A 25 -24.33 59.47 -6.61
CA ALA A 25 -22.98 59.74 -6.11
C ALA A 25 -23.02 60.79 -5.00
N ILE A 26 -21.99 60.91 -4.17
CA ILE A 26 -21.34 62.16 -3.75
C ILE A 26 -19.91 61.80 -3.18
N ASP A 27 -18.98 62.65 -3.60
CA ASP A 27 -17.58 62.90 -3.33
C ASP A 27 -17.11 62.97 -1.88
N GLY A 28 -15.80 62.77 -1.75
CA GLY A 28 -15.03 63.21 -0.58
C GLY A 28 -13.69 62.51 -0.31
N THR A 29 -12.62 62.84 -1.06
CA THR A 29 -11.22 62.69 -0.63
C THR A 29 -10.81 63.86 0.30
N PRO A 30 -9.72 63.80 1.16
CA PRO A 30 -8.40 63.26 0.84
C PRO A 30 -7.56 62.66 2.00
N GLY A 31 -6.62 61.80 1.60
CA GLY A 31 -5.25 61.81 2.11
C GLY A 31 -4.89 61.16 3.44
N ARG A 32 -4.18 60.01 3.38
CA ARG A 32 -2.91 59.81 4.09
C ARG A 32 -2.23 58.48 3.76
N SER A 33 -0.98 58.66 3.34
CA SER A 33 0.20 57.80 3.46
C SER A 33 0.05 56.29 3.21
N SER A 34 0.49 55.94 2.03
CA SER A 34 0.88 54.58 1.61
C SER A 34 1.99 54.00 2.47
N ARG A 35 1.67 53.05 3.36
CA ARG A 35 2.62 51.99 3.69
C ARG A 35 2.29 50.81 2.79
N ARG A 36 3.08 50.63 1.71
CA ARG A 36 3.10 49.43 0.88
C ARG A 36 3.38 48.26 1.78
N ARG A 37 2.41 47.36 1.99
CA ARG A 37 2.69 46.00 2.40
C ARG A 37 3.46 45.35 1.26
N PRO A 38 4.54 44.59 1.54
CA PRO A 38 5.20 43.85 0.49
C PRO A 38 4.19 42.87 -0.11
N ARG A 39 4.06 42.88 -1.43
CA ARG A 39 3.38 41.85 -2.21
C ARG A 39 4.03 40.53 -1.78
N ARG A 40 3.23 39.57 -1.32
CA ARG A 40 3.65 38.18 -1.21
C ARG A 40 4.18 37.82 -2.58
N GLY A 41 5.48 37.55 -2.62
CA GLY A 41 6.14 37.16 -3.84
C GLY A 41 5.51 35.89 -4.37
N ASP A 42 5.36 35.87 -5.68
CA ASP A 42 5.02 34.70 -6.47
C ASP A 42 5.93 33.53 -6.04
N LEU A 43 5.39 32.62 -5.25
CA LEU A 43 5.98 31.31 -5.03
C LEU A 43 5.85 30.57 -6.36
N ASN A 44 6.90 30.72 -7.15
CA ASN A 44 7.05 30.11 -8.45
C ASN A 44 6.76 28.62 -8.34
N VAL A 45 5.95 28.10 -9.25
CA VAL A 45 5.60 26.72 -9.55
C VAL A 45 6.84 25.76 -9.69
N ARG A 46 8.04 26.28 -9.47
CA ARG A 46 9.29 25.53 -9.45
C ARG A 46 9.51 24.63 -8.23
N ASP A 47 8.67 24.74 -7.20
CA ASP A 47 8.95 24.06 -5.91
C ASP A 47 8.23 22.70 -5.70
N ALA A 48 7.33 22.28 -6.60
CA ALA A 48 6.89 20.88 -6.64
C ALA A 48 8.03 19.90 -6.93
N GLY A 49 9.16 20.42 -7.38
CA GLY A 49 10.41 19.68 -7.57
C GLY A 49 11.38 19.68 -6.39
N ALA A 50 11.00 20.17 -5.20
CA ALA A 50 11.95 20.28 -4.09
C ALA A 50 12.49 18.90 -3.65
N PHE A 51 11.63 17.88 -3.63
CA PHE A 51 12.04 16.51 -3.32
C PHE A 51 12.93 15.92 -4.43
N THR A 52 12.61 16.19 -5.70
CA THR A 52 13.44 15.77 -6.84
C THR A 52 14.71 16.59 -6.98
N LYS A 53 14.70 17.88 -6.59
CA LYS A 53 15.92 18.71 -6.56
C LYS A 53 16.93 18.27 -5.50
N LEU A 54 16.47 17.74 -4.36
CA LEU A 54 17.35 17.13 -3.36
C LEU A 54 18.14 15.95 -3.95
N ILE A 55 17.56 15.23 -4.90
CA ILE A 55 18.22 14.09 -5.58
C ILE A 55 19.26 14.57 -6.62
N GLU A 56 19.08 15.74 -7.17
CA GLU A 56 19.96 16.32 -8.20
C GLU A 56 21.28 16.87 -7.64
N ILE A 57 21.36 17.10 -6.33
CA ILE A 57 22.55 17.67 -5.69
C ILE A 57 23.49 16.55 -5.23
N PRO A 58 24.72 16.44 -5.75
CA PRO A 58 25.67 15.38 -5.35
C PRO A 58 25.94 15.32 -3.84
N ILE A 59 25.91 16.48 -3.17
CA ILE A 59 26.10 16.59 -1.71
C ILE A 59 24.92 15.96 -0.97
N ALA A 60 23.68 16.17 -1.45
CA ALA A 60 22.49 15.57 -0.85
C ALA A 60 22.48 14.04 -1.00
N ARG A 61 23.02 13.51 -2.10
CA ARG A 61 23.24 12.06 -2.28
C ARG A 61 24.22 11.49 -1.25
N GLY A 62 25.32 12.19 -1.01
CA GLY A 62 26.31 11.78 -0.01
C GLY A 62 25.73 11.78 1.40
N VAL A 63 24.97 12.84 1.75
CA VAL A 63 24.29 12.96 3.06
C VAL A 63 23.21 11.90 3.22
N ALA A 64 22.37 11.68 2.19
CA ALA A 64 21.35 10.64 2.22
C ALA A 64 21.94 9.24 2.37
N ARG A 65 23.00 8.92 1.61
CA ARG A 65 23.73 7.64 1.76
C ARG A 65 24.40 7.49 3.12
N ALA A 66 24.99 8.56 3.66
CA ALA A 66 25.62 8.55 4.97
C ALA A 66 24.60 8.36 6.10
N ALA A 67 23.40 8.94 5.97
CA ALA A 67 22.32 8.77 6.94
C ALA A 67 21.75 7.34 6.94
N VAL A 68 21.77 6.66 5.81
CA VAL A 68 21.24 5.27 5.65
C VAL A 68 22.33 4.21 5.89
N ALA A 69 23.60 4.56 5.80
CA ALA A 69 24.70 3.61 5.99
C ALA A 69 24.65 2.84 7.33
N PRO A 70 24.33 3.46 8.48
CA PRO A 70 24.17 2.74 9.74
C PRO A 70 23.00 1.76 9.71
N ALA A 71 21.87 2.17 9.11
CA ALA A 71 20.70 1.30 8.95
C ALA A 71 21.02 0.13 8.01
N LYS A 72 21.70 0.40 6.89
CA LYS A 72 22.18 -0.64 5.96
C LYS A 72 23.07 -1.65 6.67
N LYS A 73 24.00 -1.21 7.49
CA LYS A 73 24.88 -2.09 8.27
C LYS A 73 24.08 -2.93 9.27
N PHE A 74 23.14 -2.33 9.99
CA PHE A 74 22.29 -3.03 10.96
C PHE A 74 21.36 -4.07 10.30
N PHE A 75 20.80 -3.77 9.14
CA PHE A 75 19.85 -4.67 8.45
C PHE A 75 20.54 -5.74 7.60
N LEU A 76 21.76 -5.49 7.09
CA LEU A 76 22.44 -6.40 6.16
C LEU A 76 23.55 -7.23 6.82
N ASP A 77 24.10 -6.78 7.95
CA ASP A 77 25.26 -7.44 8.59
C ASP A 77 24.86 -8.50 9.64
N GLY A 78 23.56 -8.81 9.79
CA GLY A 78 23.08 -9.84 10.71
C GLY A 78 23.35 -11.28 10.24
N LYS A 79 24.45 -11.52 9.49
CA LYS A 79 24.85 -12.88 9.14
C LYS A 79 25.11 -13.68 10.41
N ARG A 80 24.36 -14.77 10.60
CA ARG A 80 24.69 -15.76 11.60
C ARG A 80 25.90 -16.56 11.13
N THR A 81 26.68 -17.05 12.06
CA THR A 81 27.86 -17.90 11.76
C THR A 81 27.50 -19.19 11.04
N SER A 82 26.24 -19.65 11.16
CA SER A 82 25.68 -20.81 10.50
C SER A 82 25.24 -20.58 9.04
N GLU A 83 25.10 -19.30 8.63
CA GLU A 83 24.64 -18.96 7.28
C GLU A 83 25.80 -19.03 6.27
N ARG A 84 25.67 -19.90 5.27
CA ARG A 84 26.58 -19.98 4.12
C ARG A 84 25.85 -19.51 2.87
N GLU A 85 26.42 -18.54 2.16
CA GLU A 85 25.92 -18.16 0.84
C GLU A 85 26.24 -19.30 -0.15
N PHE A 86 25.17 -19.91 -0.67
CA PHE A 86 25.25 -21.02 -1.61
C PHE A 86 25.28 -20.54 -3.06
N ALA A 87 24.45 -19.55 -3.38
CA ALA A 87 24.41 -18.90 -4.69
C ALA A 87 23.96 -17.45 -4.57
N ASN A 88 24.41 -16.64 -5.50
CA ASN A 88 23.99 -15.24 -5.67
C ASN A 88 23.97 -14.94 -7.17
N THR A 89 22.82 -15.16 -7.78
CA THR A 89 22.63 -15.05 -9.22
C THR A 89 21.84 -13.78 -9.53
N THR A 90 22.28 -13.04 -10.54
CA THR A 90 21.45 -11.96 -11.11
C THR A 90 20.66 -12.52 -12.28
N VAL A 91 19.36 -12.68 -12.09
CA VAL A 91 18.45 -13.19 -13.12
C VAL A 91 18.01 -12.06 -14.03
N ARG A 92 18.12 -12.27 -15.35
CA ARG A 92 17.72 -11.31 -16.39
C ARG A 92 16.67 -11.91 -17.31
N ALA A 93 15.87 -11.05 -17.94
CA ALA A 93 15.01 -11.50 -19.03
C ALA A 93 15.84 -12.10 -20.18
N PRO A 94 15.26 -12.99 -21.01
CA PRO A 94 15.95 -13.53 -22.18
C PRO A 94 16.40 -12.44 -23.16
N ASP A 95 17.55 -12.59 -23.77
CA ASP A 95 18.12 -11.62 -24.73
C ASP A 95 17.25 -11.41 -25.97
N THR A 96 16.41 -12.37 -26.33
CA THR A 96 15.46 -12.29 -27.46
C THR A 96 14.46 -11.17 -27.30
N ASP A 97 14.19 -10.74 -26.06
CA ASP A 97 13.17 -9.75 -25.75
C ASP A 97 13.77 -8.33 -25.64
N LEU A 98 15.10 -8.19 -25.70
CA LEU A 98 15.81 -6.91 -25.55
C LEU A 98 15.48 -5.91 -26.65
N ALA A 99 15.12 -6.37 -27.87
CA ALA A 99 14.73 -5.47 -28.96
C ALA A 99 13.49 -4.61 -28.63
N GLU A 100 12.61 -5.07 -27.74
CA GLU A 100 11.48 -4.30 -27.25
C GLU A 100 11.93 -3.25 -26.22
N TYR A 101 12.93 -3.53 -25.39
CA TYR A 101 13.54 -2.56 -24.48
C TYR A 101 14.23 -1.40 -25.20
N GLU A 102 14.84 -1.68 -26.35
CA GLU A 102 15.47 -0.63 -27.17
C GLU A 102 14.45 0.32 -27.79
N ARG A 103 13.23 -0.17 -28.11
CA ARG A 103 12.13 0.64 -28.68
C ARG A 103 11.43 1.51 -27.65
N ALA A 104 11.35 1.06 -26.41
CA ALA A 104 10.71 1.77 -25.31
C ALA A 104 11.63 1.73 -24.09
N PRO A 105 12.69 2.54 -24.05
CA PRO A 105 13.74 2.44 -23.03
C PRO A 105 13.26 2.81 -21.62
N MET A 106 12.05 3.35 -21.48
CA MET A 106 11.50 3.77 -20.21
C MET A 106 10.00 3.42 -20.10
N GLN A 107 9.64 2.75 -19.02
CA GLN A 107 8.26 2.58 -18.58
C GLN A 107 7.88 3.77 -17.69
N ALA A 108 6.91 4.57 -18.11
CA ALA A 108 6.43 5.72 -17.34
C ALA A 108 5.80 5.29 -16.00
N LEU A 109 5.92 6.14 -14.99
CA LEU A 109 5.25 6.02 -13.71
C LEU A 109 4.20 7.12 -13.53
N SER A 110 3.16 6.82 -12.77
CA SER A 110 2.17 7.80 -12.33
C SER A 110 2.71 8.67 -11.19
N GLY A 111 2.04 9.78 -10.88
CA GLY A 111 2.36 10.57 -9.69
C GLY A 111 2.18 9.75 -8.42
N TYR A 112 1.18 8.87 -8.38
CA TYR A 112 0.94 7.97 -7.27
C TYR A 112 2.09 6.98 -7.11
N ASP A 113 2.55 6.32 -8.19
CA ASP A 113 3.70 5.41 -8.15
C ASP A 113 4.95 6.10 -7.56
N VAL A 114 5.21 7.35 -7.95
CA VAL A 114 6.35 8.13 -7.42
C VAL A 114 6.17 8.44 -5.93
N GLY A 115 4.94 8.66 -5.47
CA GLY A 115 4.63 8.86 -4.05
C GLY A 115 4.93 7.63 -3.19
N GLU A 116 4.82 6.44 -3.77
CA GLU A 116 5.02 5.17 -3.07
C GLU A 116 6.50 4.69 -3.03
N VAL A 117 7.44 5.45 -3.62
CA VAL A 117 8.89 5.11 -3.63
C VAL A 117 9.47 4.78 -2.24
N PRO A 118 9.09 5.45 -1.14
CA PRO A 118 9.63 5.13 0.18
C PRO A 118 9.19 3.78 0.75
N PHE A 119 8.19 3.14 0.14
CA PHE A 119 7.62 1.91 0.66
C PHE A 119 8.12 0.68 -0.08
N VAL A 120 8.19 -0.45 0.65
CA VAL A 120 8.60 -1.75 0.14
C VAL A 120 7.53 -2.77 0.48
N MET A 121 7.04 -3.47 -0.52
CA MET A 121 6.21 -4.67 -0.33
C MET A 121 7.10 -5.87 -0.09
N GLN A 122 6.65 -6.78 0.75
CA GLN A 122 7.42 -7.96 1.12
C GLN A 122 6.48 -9.13 1.43
N ALA A 123 6.99 -10.33 1.22
CA ALA A 123 6.36 -11.56 1.68
C ALA A 123 7.44 -12.57 2.09
N VAL A 124 7.13 -13.38 3.09
CA VAL A 124 7.97 -14.48 3.54
C VAL A 124 7.13 -15.75 3.52
N CYS A 125 7.50 -16.71 2.69
CA CYS A 125 6.78 -17.95 2.47
C CYS A 125 7.61 -19.15 2.93
N TYR A 126 7.02 -20.02 3.76
CA TYR A 126 7.65 -21.22 4.29
C TYR A 126 7.24 -22.45 3.49
N TYR A 127 8.19 -23.18 2.97
CA TYR A 127 8.01 -24.42 2.23
C TYR A 127 8.61 -25.60 3.00
N GLU A 128 7.85 -26.67 3.16
CA GLU A 128 8.33 -27.88 3.83
C GLU A 128 9.40 -28.61 3.00
N GLU A 129 9.35 -28.40 1.69
CA GLU A 129 10.32 -28.94 0.75
C GLU A 129 11.49 -27.98 0.52
N THR A 130 12.64 -28.53 0.18
CA THR A 130 13.78 -27.74 -0.27
C THR A 130 13.52 -27.25 -1.69
N LEU A 131 13.41 -25.93 -1.87
CA LEU A 131 13.15 -25.34 -3.17
C LEU A 131 14.34 -25.52 -4.12
N ASP A 132 14.04 -25.97 -5.36
CA ASP A 132 15.04 -26.08 -6.43
C ASP A 132 15.36 -24.70 -7.01
N VAL A 133 16.59 -24.25 -6.79
CA VAL A 133 17.09 -22.95 -7.25
C VAL A 133 17.01 -22.82 -8.76
N GLY A 134 17.25 -23.91 -9.51
CA GLY A 134 17.17 -23.91 -10.96
C GLY A 134 15.74 -23.73 -11.46
N VAL A 135 14.75 -24.29 -10.75
CA VAL A 135 13.32 -24.07 -11.04
C VAL A 135 12.96 -22.59 -10.82
N LEU A 136 13.37 -22.04 -9.68
CA LEU A 136 13.15 -20.64 -9.33
C LEU A 136 13.78 -19.71 -10.36
N GLU A 137 15.05 -19.95 -10.72
CA GLU A 137 15.76 -19.11 -11.69
C GLU A 137 15.12 -19.14 -13.08
N ARG A 138 14.78 -20.33 -13.59
CA ARG A 138 14.14 -20.48 -14.90
C ARG A 138 12.77 -19.78 -14.92
N GLY A 139 11.95 -19.98 -13.88
CA GLY A 139 10.65 -19.32 -13.75
C GLY A 139 10.78 -17.81 -13.68
N LEU A 140 11.71 -17.29 -12.86
CA LEU A 140 11.94 -15.86 -12.74
C LEU A 140 12.39 -15.23 -14.06
N ARG A 141 13.32 -15.87 -14.76
CA ARG A 141 13.79 -15.45 -16.10
C ARG A 141 12.63 -15.31 -17.09
N ALA A 142 11.76 -16.33 -17.16
CA ALA A 142 10.59 -16.31 -18.04
C ALA A 142 9.58 -15.22 -17.64
N THR A 143 9.40 -15.00 -16.35
CA THR A 143 8.49 -13.98 -15.84
C THR A 143 8.99 -12.57 -16.11
N LEU A 144 10.29 -12.32 -15.99
CA LEU A 144 10.89 -11.02 -16.28
C LEU A 144 10.74 -10.61 -17.75
N ALA A 145 10.57 -11.55 -18.67
CA ALA A 145 10.22 -11.25 -20.07
C ALA A 145 8.87 -10.52 -20.19
N LYS A 146 7.92 -10.84 -19.30
CA LYS A 146 6.59 -10.21 -19.24
C LYS A 146 6.51 -9.03 -18.26
N TYR A 147 7.43 -8.93 -17.33
CA TYR A 147 7.54 -7.85 -16.33
C TYR A 147 8.90 -7.14 -16.42
N PRO A 148 9.24 -6.57 -17.60
CA PRO A 148 10.60 -6.07 -17.88
C PRO A 148 11.03 -4.96 -16.92
N MET A 149 10.09 -4.16 -16.43
CA MET A 149 10.42 -3.09 -15.51
C MET A 149 11.08 -3.58 -14.21
N LEU A 150 10.78 -4.81 -13.76
CA LEU A 150 11.39 -5.35 -12.53
C LEU A 150 12.87 -5.69 -12.69
N ALA A 151 13.32 -5.96 -13.92
CA ALA A 151 14.73 -6.10 -14.25
C ALA A 151 15.43 -4.75 -14.53
N GLY A 152 14.70 -3.65 -14.51
CA GLY A 152 15.17 -2.29 -14.74
C GLY A 152 15.62 -1.55 -13.48
N ARG A 153 15.78 -0.24 -13.64
CA ARG A 153 16.16 0.67 -12.55
C ARG A 153 15.32 1.95 -12.59
N LEU A 154 14.95 2.44 -11.42
CA LEU A 154 14.17 3.67 -11.29
C LEU A 154 14.97 4.87 -11.81
N ASP A 155 14.31 5.78 -12.54
CA ASP A 155 14.89 7.06 -12.94
C ASP A 155 13.91 8.21 -12.70
N LEU A 156 14.14 8.92 -11.60
CA LEU A 156 13.34 10.09 -11.20
C LEU A 156 14.09 11.41 -11.41
N ARG A 157 15.30 11.37 -11.96
CA ARG A 157 16.21 12.52 -12.04
C ARG A 157 15.85 13.49 -13.14
N VAL A 158 15.12 13.02 -14.14
CA VAL A 158 14.75 13.85 -15.28
C VAL A 158 13.61 14.78 -14.89
N PRO A 159 13.69 16.09 -15.15
CA PRO A 159 12.61 17.03 -14.87
C PRO A 159 11.33 16.70 -15.64
N GLY A 160 10.18 16.94 -14.98
CA GLY A 160 8.84 16.69 -15.56
C GLY A 160 8.31 15.29 -15.24
N TRP A 161 7.01 15.21 -14.97
CA TRP A 161 6.34 13.96 -14.60
C TRP A 161 6.42 12.89 -15.70
N GLN A 162 6.27 13.32 -16.95
CA GLN A 162 6.32 12.45 -18.13
C GLN A 162 7.67 11.74 -18.33
N ASN A 163 8.71 12.23 -17.67
CA ASN A 163 10.07 11.70 -17.77
C ASN A 163 10.47 10.83 -16.58
N LYS A 164 9.55 10.63 -15.61
CA LYS A 164 9.80 9.77 -14.45
C LYS A 164 9.34 8.37 -14.75
N GLY A 165 10.19 7.41 -14.49
CA GLY A 165 9.87 6.04 -14.83
C GLY A 165 10.94 5.04 -14.42
N VAL A 166 10.78 3.84 -14.94
CA VAL A 166 11.76 2.76 -14.84
C VAL A 166 12.48 2.64 -16.17
N LYS A 167 13.80 2.77 -16.15
CA LYS A 167 14.64 2.42 -17.30
C LYS A 167 14.65 0.91 -17.47
N LEU A 168 14.30 0.46 -18.65
CA LEU A 168 14.26 -0.96 -19.01
C LEU A 168 15.69 -1.43 -19.39
N THR A 169 16.58 -1.47 -18.43
CA THR A 169 18.03 -1.76 -18.64
C THR A 169 18.34 -3.25 -18.67
N ASN A 170 17.41 -4.11 -18.22
CA ASN A 170 17.63 -5.52 -17.95
C ASN A 170 18.88 -5.80 -17.07
N ASP A 171 19.18 -4.90 -16.12
CA ASP A 171 20.24 -5.12 -15.15
C ASP A 171 19.99 -6.35 -14.28
N GLY A 172 18.71 -6.74 -14.18
CA GLY A 172 18.27 -7.98 -13.58
C GLY A 172 17.92 -7.86 -12.10
N VAL A 173 17.50 -9.00 -11.58
CA VAL A 173 16.97 -9.24 -10.23
C VAL A 173 17.92 -10.16 -9.48
N PRO A 174 18.39 -9.81 -8.28
CA PRO A 174 19.16 -10.74 -7.45
C PRO A 174 18.28 -11.87 -6.92
N LEU A 175 18.71 -13.09 -7.13
CA LEU A 175 18.21 -14.31 -6.49
C LEU A 175 19.36 -14.87 -5.64
N ARG A 176 19.22 -14.70 -4.33
CA ARG A 176 20.23 -15.11 -3.36
C ARG A 176 19.81 -16.36 -2.64
N VAL A 177 20.72 -17.30 -2.49
CA VAL A 177 20.47 -18.56 -1.79
C VAL A 177 21.42 -18.70 -0.63
N ILE A 178 20.87 -18.89 0.56
CA ILE A 178 21.58 -19.12 1.81
C ILE A 178 21.24 -20.53 2.30
N ALA A 179 22.24 -21.29 2.69
CA ALA A 179 22.04 -22.48 3.53
C ALA A 179 22.32 -22.08 4.99
N ASP A 180 21.40 -22.37 5.87
CA ASP A 180 21.55 -22.15 7.32
C ASP A 180 21.57 -23.52 8.01
N ASP A 181 22.79 -23.95 8.37
CA ASP A 181 23.04 -25.30 8.88
C ASP A 181 22.49 -25.53 10.30
N ASP A 182 22.16 -24.44 11.03
CA ASP A 182 21.58 -24.50 12.39
C ASP A 182 20.06 -24.30 12.41
N LEU A 183 19.48 -23.79 11.31
CA LEU A 183 18.05 -23.51 11.23
C LEU A 183 17.28 -24.75 10.76
N LYS A 184 16.48 -25.33 11.62
CA LYS A 184 15.54 -26.38 11.22
C LYS A 184 14.18 -25.79 10.85
N PHE A 185 13.47 -26.47 9.95
CA PHE A 185 12.16 -26.02 9.49
C PHE A 185 11.14 -25.94 10.64
N GLU A 186 11.16 -26.91 11.55
CA GLU A 186 10.30 -26.95 12.74
C GLU A 186 10.55 -25.81 13.73
N ASP A 187 11.75 -25.19 13.69
CA ASP A 187 12.12 -24.06 14.55
C ASP A 187 11.74 -22.70 13.93
N LEU A 188 11.16 -22.71 12.72
CA LEU A 188 10.69 -21.49 12.08
C LEU A 188 9.55 -20.85 12.88
N PRO A 189 9.58 -19.52 13.06
CA PRO A 189 8.53 -18.82 13.76
C PRO A 189 7.17 -19.03 13.09
N GLN A 190 6.20 -19.50 13.86
CA GLN A 190 4.84 -19.75 13.38
C GLN A 190 3.90 -18.56 13.57
N ASP A 191 4.37 -17.53 14.24
CA ASP A 191 3.65 -16.30 14.51
C ASP A 191 4.39 -15.09 13.92
N TYR A 192 3.72 -13.96 13.94
CA TYR A 192 4.27 -12.70 13.42
C TYR A 192 5.18 -11.99 14.42
N ALA A 193 5.26 -12.46 15.67
CA ALA A 193 6.08 -11.86 16.73
C ALA A 193 7.57 -12.02 16.47
N SER A 194 7.93 -12.93 15.59
CA SER A 194 9.30 -13.32 15.32
C SER A 194 9.94 -12.50 14.21
N GLU A 195 11.25 -12.47 14.22
CA GLU A 195 12.05 -11.71 13.28
C GLU A 195 12.07 -12.39 11.90
N THR A 196 11.24 -11.89 10.98
CA THR A 196 11.19 -12.39 9.59
C THR A 196 12.16 -11.66 8.66
N ARG A 197 12.69 -10.52 9.08
CA ARG A 197 13.59 -9.67 8.28
C ARG A 197 14.84 -10.39 7.82
N ARG A 198 15.34 -11.37 8.58
CA ARG A 198 16.52 -12.16 8.20
C ARG A 198 16.32 -12.95 6.91
N PHE A 199 15.09 -13.24 6.53
CA PHE A 199 14.76 -13.97 5.31
C PHE A 199 14.61 -13.07 4.09
N LEU A 200 14.77 -11.76 4.24
CA LEU A 200 14.57 -10.76 3.19
C LEU A 200 15.90 -10.11 2.80
N ASP A 201 16.03 -9.75 1.53
CA ASP A 201 17.09 -8.88 1.03
C ASP A 201 16.46 -7.53 0.64
N PHE A 202 16.60 -6.54 1.50
CA PHE A 202 16.06 -5.21 1.25
C PHE A 202 16.96 -4.40 0.33
N SER A 203 16.34 -3.78 -0.68
CA SER A 203 16.93 -2.64 -1.37
C SER A 203 16.59 -1.37 -0.59
N PRO A 204 17.56 -0.63 -0.06
CA PRO A 204 17.26 0.64 0.62
C PRO A 204 16.52 1.57 -0.33
N TRP A 205 15.39 2.13 0.11
CA TRP A 205 14.54 2.95 -0.74
C TRP A 205 15.26 4.15 -1.38
N ILE A 206 16.27 4.71 -0.68
CA ILE A 206 17.12 5.77 -1.24
C ILE A 206 17.95 5.26 -2.42
N ASP A 207 18.55 4.07 -2.31
CA ASP A 207 19.33 3.49 -3.41
C ASP A 207 18.40 3.14 -4.59
N VAL A 208 17.17 2.68 -4.31
CA VAL A 208 16.13 2.47 -5.33
C VAL A 208 15.76 3.79 -6.01
N MET A 209 15.47 4.83 -5.23
CA MET A 209 15.14 6.17 -5.73
C MET A 209 16.25 6.78 -6.59
N LEU A 210 17.50 6.49 -6.27
CA LEU A 210 18.66 6.94 -7.04
C LEU A 210 18.93 6.11 -8.30
N GLY A 211 18.23 5.00 -8.47
CA GLY A 211 18.44 4.05 -9.57
C GLY A 211 19.67 3.15 -9.39
N ASP A 212 20.16 3.05 -8.16
CA ASP A 212 21.38 2.28 -7.83
C ASP A 212 21.04 0.86 -7.32
N ALA A 213 19.77 0.57 -7.01
CA ALA A 213 19.35 -0.71 -6.47
C ALA A 213 18.22 -1.35 -7.29
N PRO A 214 18.09 -2.69 -7.24
CA PRO A 214 17.01 -3.42 -7.92
C PRO A 214 15.63 -3.07 -7.33
N LEU A 215 14.61 -3.15 -8.19
CA LEU A 215 13.20 -2.93 -7.82
C LEU A 215 12.55 -4.16 -7.20
N PHE A 216 13.13 -5.33 -7.44
CA PHE A 216 12.70 -6.59 -6.86
C PHE A 216 13.92 -7.40 -6.41
N THR A 217 13.79 -8.11 -5.30
CA THR A 217 14.81 -9.03 -4.77
C THR A 217 14.16 -10.30 -4.28
N ALA A 218 14.87 -11.41 -4.40
CA ALA A 218 14.46 -12.70 -3.89
C ALA A 218 15.60 -13.36 -3.09
N LYS A 219 15.26 -13.93 -1.94
CA LYS A 219 16.17 -14.69 -1.09
C LYS A 219 15.56 -16.03 -0.71
N VAL A 220 16.29 -17.09 -0.93
CA VAL A 220 15.94 -18.42 -0.45
C VAL A 220 16.85 -18.75 0.72
N THR A 221 16.28 -19.14 1.84
CA THR A 221 17.02 -19.73 2.96
C THR A 221 16.66 -21.21 3.04
N GLN A 222 17.62 -22.08 2.78
CA GLN A 222 17.47 -23.53 2.91
C GLN A 222 17.75 -23.94 4.36
N CYS A 223 16.83 -24.68 4.95
CA CYS A 223 16.92 -25.13 6.33
C CYS A 223 17.72 -26.42 6.44
N ALA A 224 18.36 -26.63 7.59
CA ALA A 224 19.04 -27.88 7.93
C ALA A 224 18.02 -29.04 7.99
N GLY A 225 18.31 -30.12 7.25
CA GLY A 225 17.45 -31.30 7.22
C GLY A 225 16.26 -31.21 6.25
N GLY A 226 16.09 -30.10 5.55
CA GLY A 226 15.02 -29.90 4.56
C GLY A 226 14.15 -28.66 4.86
N GLY A 227 13.33 -28.32 3.90
CA GLY A 227 12.51 -27.11 3.95
C GLY A 227 13.24 -25.85 3.49
N SER A 228 12.47 -24.82 3.15
CA SER A 228 12.99 -23.55 2.66
C SER A 228 12.11 -22.38 3.07
N VAL A 229 12.73 -21.22 3.17
CA VAL A 229 12.04 -19.92 3.29
C VAL A 229 12.32 -19.10 2.06
N LEU A 230 11.28 -18.70 1.33
CA LEU A 230 11.37 -17.74 0.24
C LEU A 230 10.96 -16.36 0.77
N GLY A 231 11.91 -15.44 0.80
CA GLY A 231 11.67 -14.04 1.12
C GLY A 231 11.79 -13.18 -0.13
N VAL A 232 10.82 -12.29 -0.35
CA VAL A 232 10.79 -11.42 -1.52
C VAL A 232 10.48 -9.99 -1.11
N CYS A 233 11.11 -9.04 -1.81
CA CYS A 233 10.85 -7.61 -1.66
C CYS A 233 10.63 -6.96 -3.02
N MET A 234 9.66 -6.05 -3.11
CA MET A 234 9.39 -5.24 -4.30
C MET A 234 9.20 -3.78 -3.90
N SER A 235 9.82 -2.87 -4.64
CA SER A 235 9.56 -1.43 -4.46
C SER A 235 8.10 -1.13 -4.75
N HIS A 236 7.43 -0.42 -3.83
CA HIS A 236 6.04 -0.04 -4.02
C HIS A 236 5.85 0.99 -5.16
N ALA A 237 6.95 1.61 -5.62
CA ALA A 237 6.94 2.52 -6.78
C ALA A 237 6.49 1.88 -8.09
N VAL A 238 6.50 0.56 -8.22
CA VAL A 238 6.18 -0.10 -9.48
C VAL A 238 4.81 -0.76 -9.51
N SER A 239 4.28 -1.10 -8.33
CA SER A 239 2.96 -1.73 -8.20
C SER A 239 2.48 -1.68 -6.76
N ASP A 240 1.21 -2.02 -6.55
CA ASP A 240 0.62 -2.25 -5.23
C ASP A 240 0.62 -3.74 -4.83
N GLY A 241 0.04 -4.02 -3.66
CA GLY A 241 -0.02 -5.39 -3.11
C GLY A 241 -0.67 -6.40 -4.05
N GLN A 242 -1.70 -6.02 -4.82
CA GLN A 242 -2.34 -6.91 -5.78
C GLN A 242 -1.36 -7.26 -6.91
N GLY A 243 -0.76 -6.27 -7.57
CA GLY A 243 0.19 -6.54 -8.64
C GLY A 243 1.46 -7.26 -8.16
N PHE A 244 1.90 -7.00 -6.94
CA PHE A 244 2.99 -7.75 -6.31
C PHE A 244 2.68 -9.26 -6.21
N ILE A 245 1.51 -9.61 -5.69
CA ILE A 245 1.09 -11.02 -5.58
C ILE A 245 0.86 -11.65 -6.95
N GLU A 246 0.28 -10.91 -7.90
CA GLU A 246 0.10 -11.39 -9.27
C GLU A 246 1.43 -11.69 -9.97
N PHE A 247 2.46 -10.88 -9.74
CA PHE A 247 3.81 -11.17 -10.20
C PHE A 247 4.36 -12.47 -9.60
N LEU A 248 4.16 -12.71 -8.29
CA LEU A 248 4.60 -13.95 -7.64
C LEU A 248 3.87 -15.17 -8.21
N VAL A 249 2.57 -15.06 -8.48
CA VAL A 249 1.79 -16.12 -9.14
C VAL A 249 2.31 -16.36 -10.55
N ALA A 250 2.60 -15.30 -11.32
CA ALA A 250 3.21 -15.42 -12.64
C ALA A 250 4.55 -16.18 -12.57
N TRP A 251 5.38 -15.86 -11.58
CA TRP A 251 6.65 -16.55 -11.36
C TRP A 251 6.47 -18.04 -11.04
N SER A 252 5.57 -18.37 -10.11
CA SER A 252 5.25 -19.76 -9.77
C SER A 252 4.74 -20.55 -10.99
N LYS A 253 3.82 -19.96 -11.76
CA LYS A 253 3.29 -20.58 -12.98
C LYS A 253 4.37 -20.80 -14.05
N ALA A 254 5.19 -19.79 -14.30
CA ALA A 254 6.30 -19.90 -15.24
C ALA A 254 7.35 -20.94 -14.80
N ALA A 255 7.61 -21.09 -13.50
CA ALA A 255 8.49 -22.11 -12.94
C ALA A 255 8.02 -23.53 -13.27
N ASN A 256 6.71 -23.74 -13.35
CA ASN A 256 6.07 -25.01 -13.71
C ASN A 256 5.77 -25.14 -15.21
N GLY A 257 6.20 -24.17 -16.04
CA GLY A 257 5.92 -24.16 -17.47
C GLY A 257 4.46 -23.87 -17.83
N GLU A 258 3.71 -23.28 -16.90
CA GLU A 258 2.32 -22.91 -17.06
C GLU A 258 2.17 -21.43 -17.46
N ALA A 259 1.09 -21.12 -18.19
CA ALA A 259 0.73 -19.74 -18.49
C ALA A 259 0.12 -19.06 -17.26
N HIS A 260 0.28 -17.73 -17.19
CA HIS A 260 -0.39 -16.93 -16.16
C HIS A 260 -1.92 -17.03 -16.32
N PRO A 261 -2.67 -17.32 -15.24
CA PRO A 261 -4.11 -17.64 -15.34
C PRO A 261 -4.98 -16.44 -15.76
N TRP A 262 -4.51 -15.21 -15.55
CA TRP A 262 -5.28 -13.97 -15.79
C TRP A 262 -4.77 -13.15 -16.97
N GLY A 263 -3.80 -13.66 -17.75
CA GLY A 263 -3.24 -12.99 -18.92
C GLY A 263 -2.00 -12.14 -18.63
N ASP A 264 -1.66 -11.25 -19.56
CA ASP A 264 -0.45 -10.44 -19.48
C ASP A 264 -0.66 -9.16 -18.64
N PRO A 265 0.38 -8.66 -17.97
CA PRO A 265 0.30 -7.44 -17.18
C PRO A 265 0.08 -6.20 -18.07
N VAL A 266 -0.66 -5.23 -17.54
CA VAL A 266 -0.94 -3.96 -18.22
C VAL A 266 -0.17 -2.84 -17.51
N PHE A 267 0.76 -2.21 -18.23
CA PHE A 267 1.65 -1.17 -17.68
C PHE A 267 1.22 0.26 -18.05
N ASP A 268 0.13 0.43 -18.79
CA ASP A 268 -0.30 1.73 -19.29
C ASP A 268 -0.79 2.64 -18.17
N ARG A 269 0.04 3.60 -17.78
CA ARG A 269 -0.27 4.59 -16.76
C ARG A 269 -1.29 5.65 -17.21
N THR A 270 -1.57 5.73 -18.51
CA THR A 270 -2.59 6.64 -19.04
C THR A 270 -4.01 6.18 -18.73
N LEU A 271 -4.18 4.92 -18.34
CA LEU A 271 -5.46 4.38 -17.88
C LEU A 271 -5.92 4.99 -16.55
N VAL A 272 -4.99 5.45 -15.72
CA VAL A 272 -5.33 6.29 -14.58
C VAL A 272 -5.69 7.67 -15.12
N SER A 273 -6.90 8.13 -14.83
CA SER A 273 -7.35 9.46 -15.25
C SER A 273 -6.35 10.53 -14.83
N GLN A 274 -5.80 11.22 -15.81
CA GLN A 274 -4.83 12.27 -15.57
C GLN A 274 -5.55 13.60 -15.31
N PRO A 275 -4.95 14.52 -14.52
CA PRO A 275 -5.41 15.90 -14.52
C PRO A 275 -5.40 16.49 -15.94
N GLU A 276 -6.35 17.37 -16.22
CA GLU A 276 -6.45 18.01 -17.54
C GLU A 276 -5.13 18.68 -17.94
N PRO A 277 -4.69 18.55 -19.20
CA PRO A 277 -3.48 19.19 -19.66
C PRO A 277 -3.54 20.70 -19.44
N GLY A 278 -2.55 21.25 -18.74
CA GLY A 278 -2.50 22.68 -18.42
C GLY A 278 -3.27 23.10 -17.18
N GLN A 279 -3.90 22.16 -16.45
CA GLN A 279 -4.50 22.45 -15.16
C GLN A 279 -3.43 22.94 -14.18
N SER A 280 -3.68 24.07 -13.54
CA SER A 280 -2.76 24.65 -12.57
C SER A 280 -2.75 23.85 -11.26
N VAL A 281 -1.68 24.00 -10.47
CA VAL A 281 -1.62 23.44 -9.13
C VAL A 281 -2.74 23.99 -8.24
N GLU A 282 -3.09 25.26 -8.42
CA GLU A 282 -4.18 25.92 -7.72
C GLU A 282 -5.54 25.31 -8.07
N ASP A 283 -5.78 25.02 -9.35
CA ASP A 283 -7.01 24.35 -9.80
C ASP A 283 -7.11 22.93 -9.25
N MET A 284 -6.00 22.18 -9.26
CA MET A 284 -5.95 20.84 -8.67
C MET A 284 -6.23 20.89 -7.16
N ARG A 285 -5.66 21.86 -6.45
CA ARG A 285 -5.93 22.05 -5.02
C ARG A 285 -7.38 22.42 -4.74
N ALA A 286 -7.96 23.31 -5.54
CA ALA A 286 -9.38 23.66 -5.41
C ALA A 286 -10.29 22.45 -5.64
N MET A 287 -9.97 21.61 -6.63
CA MET A 287 -10.67 20.36 -6.90
C MET A 287 -10.56 19.38 -5.72
N LEU A 288 -9.36 19.20 -5.17
CA LEU A 288 -9.10 18.34 -4.02
C LEU A 288 -9.87 18.82 -2.80
N SER A 289 -9.84 20.13 -2.53
CA SER A 289 -10.58 20.80 -1.47
C SER A 289 -12.08 20.54 -1.56
N ALA A 290 -12.66 20.74 -2.73
CA ALA A 290 -14.08 20.47 -2.97
C ALA A 290 -14.51 19.01 -2.73
N GLU A 291 -13.56 18.08 -2.70
CA GLU A 291 -13.80 16.65 -2.46
C GLU A 291 -13.41 16.18 -1.04
N GLY A 292 -13.02 17.13 -0.17
CA GLY A 292 -12.72 16.85 1.23
C GLY A 292 -11.27 16.47 1.53
N PHE A 293 -10.35 16.77 0.60
CA PHE A 293 -8.89 16.63 0.80
C PHE A 293 -8.26 17.84 1.50
N ASP A 294 -9.08 18.76 2.07
CA ASP A 294 -8.64 19.99 2.74
C ASP A 294 -8.02 19.79 4.11
N ASN A 295 -8.39 18.73 4.78
CA ASN A 295 -8.12 18.55 6.20
C ASN A 295 -6.69 18.09 6.48
N VAL A 296 -5.87 18.07 5.44
CA VAL A 296 -4.47 17.72 5.59
C VAL A 296 -3.66 18.99 5.45
N PRO A 297 -2.86 19.34 6.46
CA PRO A 297 -1.97 20.48 6.34
C PRO A 297 -1.19 20.34 5.04
N SER A 298 -1.32 21.34 4.17
CA SER A 298 -0.47 21.43 2.98
C SER A 298 0.97 21.66 3.44
N VAL A 299 1.64 20.59 3.76
CA VAL A 299 3.04 20.62 4.18
C VAL A 299 3.83 19.82 3.16
N PRO A 300 4.00 20.35 1.93
CA PRO A 300 4.67 19.59 0.87
C PRO A 300 6.09 19.18 1.26
N MET A 301 6.75 19.96 2.10
CA MET A 301 8.12 19.71 2.54
C MET A 301 8.18 18.98 3.87
N LEU A 302 7.27 19.28 4.79
CA LEU A 302 7.26 18.65 6.11
C LEU A 302 6.61 17.27 6.05
N GLY A 303 5.56 17.06 5.24
CA GLY A 303 4.97 15.73 5.00
C GLY A 303 5.98 14.77 4.38
N GLY A 304 6.66 15.19 3.30
CA GLY A 304 7.76 14.43 2.71
C GLY A 304 8.95 14.27 3.67
N ALA A 305 9.30 15.30 4.45
CA ALA A 305 10.37 15.21 5.46
C ALA A 305 9.95 14.39 6.70
N LEU A 306 8.68 14.43 7.10
CA LEU A 306 8.15 13.60 8.20
C LEU A 306 7.99 12.15 7.76
N MET A 307 7.52 11.89 6.53
CA MET A 307 7.50 10.54 5.94
C MET A 307 8.92 10.03 5.74
N ALA A 308 9.84 10.84 5.22
CA ALA A 308 11.25 10.49 5.13
C ALA A 308 11.90 10.37 6.52
N GLY A 309 11.54 11.20 7.47
CA GLY A 309 11.99 11.09 8.87
C GLY A 309 11.43 9.86 9.56
N ARG A 310 10.20 9.46 9.27
CA ARG A 310 9.60 8.21 9.77
C ARG A 310 10.24 6.98 9.15
N THR A 311 10.61 7.05 7.87
CA THR A 311 11.37 6.01 7.17
C THR A 311 12.88 6.10 7.42
N LEU A 312 13.40 7.27 7.82
CA LEU A 312 14.82 7.49 8.15
C LEU A 312 15.14 7.25 9.64
N VAL A 313 14.19 7.54 10.54
CA VAL A 313 14.27 6.99 11.90
C VAL A 313 13.88 5.53 11.75
N PRO A 314 14.86 4.63 11.78
CA PRO A 314 14.59 3.25 11.48
C PRO A 314 13.44 2.77 12.36
N ASP A 315 12.45 2.14 11.72
CA ASP A 315 11.30 1.54 12.41
C ASP A 315 11.72 0.68 13.60
N PHE A 316 12.97 0.14 13.60
CA PHE A 316 13.51 -0.64 14.69
C PHE A 316 13.70 0.14 16.01
N LEU A 317 13.89 1.47 15.97
CA LEU A 317 13.94 2.29 17.19
C LEU A 317 12.55 2.54 17.76
N ARG A 318 11.55 2.54 16.90
CA ARG A 318 10.16 2.78 17.26
C ARG A 318 9.39 1.48 17.50
N PHE A 319 9.71 0.45 16.72
CA PHE A 319 9.09 -0.87 16.75
C PHE A 319 10.19 -1.94 16.83
N PRO A 320 10.56 -2.36 18.05
CA PRO A 320 11.58 -3.38 18.22
C PRO A 320 11.18 -4.69 17.56
N ALA A 321 12.16 -5.50 17.22
CA ALA A 321 11.93 -6.86 16.75
C ALA A 321 11.00 -7.60 17.73
N GLY A 322 10.03 -8.36 17.19
CA GLY A 322 9.04 -9.05 18.02
C GLY A 322 7.91 -8.18 18.58
N ASN A 323 7.82 -6.89 18.18
CA ASN A 323 6.69 -6.04 18.59
C ASN A 323 5.35 -6.50 17.99
N ARG A 324 5.37 -7.22 16.88
CA ARG A 324 4.21 -7.67 16.15
C ARG A 324 3.53 -8.85 16.81
N MET A 325 2.24 -9.00 16.55
CA MET A 325 1.48 -10.19 16.94
C MET A 325 0.49 -10.59 15.85
N MET A 326 0.14 -11.86 15.84
CA MET A 326 -0.93 -12.42 15.05
C MET A 326 -2.06 -12.88 15.97
N VAL A 327 -3.30 -12.60 15.58
CA VAL A 327 -4.51 -13.08 16.26
C VAL A 327 -5.39 -13.77 15.24
N SER A 328 -5.75 -15.02 15.50
CA SER A 328 -6.67 -15.78 14.64
C SER A 328 -8.11 -15.50 15.05
N VAL A 329 -8.92 -15.13 14.08
CA VAL A 329 -10.39 -15.03 14.19
C VAL A 329 -10.97 -16.21 13.43
N ASN A 330 -11.37 -17.24 14.14
CA ASN A 330 -11.92 -18.45 13.54
C ASN A 330 -13.31 -18.22 12.91
N THR A 331 -13.79 -19.17 12.14
CA THR A 331 -15.05 -19.07 11.41
C THR A 331 -16.26 -18.84 12.32
N ASP A 332 -16.27 -19.41 13.52
CA ASP A 332 -17.38 -19.22 14.47
C ASP A 332 -17.36 -17.80 15.04
N ASN A 333 -16.19 -17.34 15.45
CA ASN A 333 -16.02 -15.97 15.94
C ASN A 333 -16.35 -14.94 14.84
N LEU A 334 -15.94 -15.19 13.60
CA LEU A 334 -16.24 -14.33 12.46
C LEU A 334 -17.76 -14.27 12.19
N ARG A 335 -18.44 -15.40 12.29
CA ARG A 335 -19.91 -15.46 12.20
C ARG A 335 -20.57 -14.65 13.33
N ASN A 336 -20.11 -14.84 14.57
CA ASN A 336 -20.62 -14.11 15.73
C ASN A 336 -20.42 -12.60 15.59
N LEU A 337 -19.26 -12.17 15.06
CA LEU A 337 -18.99 -10.75 14.77
C LEU A 337 -19.94 -10.20 13.71
N ARG A 338 -20.22 -10.97 12.66
CA ARG A 338 -21.21 -10.57 11.63
C ARG A 338 -22.62 -10.47 12.20
N GLU A 339 -23.03 -11.42 13.00
CA GLU A 339 -24.35 -11.41 13.64
C GLU A 339 -24.50 -10.24 14.61
N ALA A 340 -23.51 -10.03 15.50
CA ALA A 340 -23.52 -8.93 16.46
C ALA A 340 -23.48 -7.55 15.80
N SER A 341 -22.72 -7.41 14.72
CA SER A 341 -22.66 -6.16 13.97
C SER A 341 -23.82 -5.99 12.99
N GLY A 342 -24.52 -7.06 12.60
CA GLY A 342 -25.46 -7.05 11.48
C GLY A 342 -24.81 -6.67 10.15
N ALA A 343 -23.50 -6.96 10.00
CA ALA A 343 -22.73 -6.65 8.81
C ALA A 343 -23.13 -7.52 7.62
N SER A 344 -23.04 -6.95 6.41
CA SER A 344 -23.37 -7.67 5.17
C SER A 344 -22.24 -8.59 4.71
N ASN A 345 -21.01 -8.35 5.16
CA ASN A 345 -19.84 -9.13 4.83
C ASN A 345 -18.79 -9.07 5.96
N ASP A 346 -17.77 -9.92 5.85
CA ASP A 346 -16.73 -10.05 6.87
C ASP A 346 -15.87 -8.78 7.00
N ASN A 347 -15.65 -8.06 5.90
CA ASN A 347 -14.86 -6.82 5.93
C ASN A 347 -15.52 -5.74 6.78
N GLU A 348 -16.86 -5.55 6.66
CA GLU A 348 -17.60 -4.61 7.50
C GLU A 348 -17.54 -5.02 8.97
N ALA A 349 -17.71 -6.31 9.27
CA ALA A 349 -17.67 -6.84 10.63
C ALA A 349 -16.28 -6.66 11.27
N LEU A 350 -15.23 -7.06 10.56
CA LEU A 350 -13.85 -6.96 11.02
C LEU A 350 -13.40 -5.51 11.18
N SER A 351 -13.83 -4.61 10.29
CA SER A 351 -13.53 -3.17 10.41
C SER A 351 -14.17 -2.56 11.65
N ALA A 352 -15.45 -2.83 11.88
CA ALA A 352 -16.15 -2.37 13.08
C ALA A 352 -15.52 -2.96 14.36
N HIS A 353 -15.19 -4.24 14.31
CA HIS A 353 -14.56 -4.94 15.43
C HIS A 353 -13.17 -4.37 15.73
N SER A 354 -12.34 -4.20 14.71
CA SER A 354 -10.97 -3.64 14.87
C SER A 354 -11.03 -2.22 15.46
N TRP A 355 -11.94 -1.37 14.96
CA TRP A 355 -12.10 -0.01 15.46
C TRP A 355 -12.48 0.00 16.94
N LEU A 356 -13.53 -0.75 17.32
CA LEU A 356 -14.04 -0.79 18.70
C LEU A 356 -13.04 -1.45 19.65
N ALA A 357 -12.41 -2.54 19.22
CA ALA A 357 -11.40 -3.23 20.03
C ALA A 357 -10.17 -2.34 20.27
N LEU A 358 -9.70 -1.62 19.26
CA LEU A 358 -8.58 -0.69 19.44
C LEU A 358 -8.94 0.47 20.36
N ALA A 359 -10.14 1.07 20.20
CA ALA A 359 -10.61 2.15 21.08
C ALA A 359 -10.63 1.73 22.55
N ASP A 360 -11.14 0.55 22.84
CA ASP A 360 -11.26 0.01 24.20
C ASP A 360 -9.89 -0.44 24.75
N LEU A 361 -9.13 -1.24 24.00
CA LEU A 361 -7.87 -1.83 24.48
C LEU A 361 -6.75 -0.80 24.58
N CYS A 362 -6.75 0.24 23.73
CA CYS A 362 -5.83 1.37 23.87
C CYS A 362 -6.23 2.31 25.00
N GLU A 363 -7.40 2.11 25.64
CA GLU A 363 -7.92 2.97 26.72
C GLU A 363 -7.98 4.45 26.28
N LEU A 364 -8.40 4.67 25.03
CA LEU A 364 -8.46 6.02 24.49
C LEU A 364 -9.54 6.84 25.23
N PRO A 365 -9.24 8.08 25.61
CA PRO A 365 -10.22 8.94 26.26
C PRO A 365 -11.46 9.14 25.40
N ARG A 366 -12.64 9.22 26.02
CA ARG A 366 -13.87 9.62 25.31
C ARG A 366 -13.68 10.98 24.64
N GLY A 367 -14.15 11.10 23.42
CA GLY A 367 -13.96 12.30 22.60
C GLY A 367 -12.65 12.31 21.81
N THR A 368 -11.76 11.31 21.97
CA THR A 368 -10.58 11.18 21.12
C THR A 368 -11.02 10.86 19.69
N PRO A 369 -10.64 11.65 18.69
CA PRO A 369 -10.90 11.29 17.29
C PRO A 369 -10.11 10.02 16.92
N LEU A 370 -10.80 9.05 16.35
CA LEU A 370 -10.20 7.82 15.81
C LEU A 370 -10.71 7.60 14.39
N GLU A 371 -9.90 7.95 13.42
CA GLU A 371 -10.25 7.72 12.01
C GLU A 371 -10.19 6.23 11.67
N HIS A 372 -11.13 5.78 10.86
CA HIS A 372 -11.05 4.48 10.21
C HIS A 372 -10.69 4.66 8.74
N VAL A 373 -9.62 3.96 8.31
CA VAL A 373 -9.17 3.93 6.92
C VAL A 373 -9.21 2.50 6.41
N THR A 374 -9.74 2.32 5.22
CA THR A 374 -9.69 1.06 4.48
C THR A 374 -9.00 1.23 3.16
N VAL A 375 -8.49 0.13 2.60
CA VAL A 375 -7.89 0.13 1.26
C VAL A 375 -8.90 -0.41 0.26
N VAL A 376 -9.09 0.30 -0.83
CA VAL A 376 -9.96 -0.12 -1.94
C VAL A 376 -9.15 -0.19 -3.24
N SER A 377 -9.44 -1.20 -4.08
CA SER A 377 -8.79 -1.33 -5.38
C SER A 377 -9.53 -0.52 -6.46
N GLY A 378 -8.79 0.23 -7.25
CA GLY A 378 -9.29 0.90 -8.47
C GLY A 378 -9.46 -0.06 -9.66
N ARG A 379 -9.13 -1.35 -9.51
CA ARG A 379 -9.28 -2.36 -10.57
C ARG A 379 -10.70 -2.92 -10.61
N GLY A 380 -11.04 -3.49 -11.76
CA GLY A 380 -12.29 -4.20 -12.00
C GLY A 380 -13.53 -3.33 -12.18
N GLY A 381 -14.65 -3.97 -12.53
CA GLY A 381 -15.90 -3.31 -12.80
C GLY A 381 -15.95 -2.61 -14.17
N ARG A 382 -17.06 -1.89 -14.45
CA ARG A 382 -17.28 -1.26 -15.76
C ARG A 382 -16.35 -0.10 -16.08
N THR A 383 -15.83 0.55 -15.06
CA THR A 383 -15.05 1.81 -15.17
C THR A 383 -13.71 1.73 -14.46
N GLY A 384 -13.37 0.55 -13.91
CA GLY A 384 -12.11 0.32 -13.22
C GLY A 384 -10.97 0.05 -14.19
N LEU A 385 -9.77 0.08 -13.65
CA LEU A 385 -8.58 -0.37 -14.35
C LEU A 385 -8.69 -1.88 -14.68
N PRO A 386 -8.00 -2.37 -15.70
CA PRO A 386 -7.91 -3.81 -15.95
C PRO A 386 -7.45 -4.57 -14.68
N ASP A 387 -7.95 -5.79 -14.50
CA ASP A 387 -7.57 -6.61 -13.34
C ASP A 387 -6.05 -6.85 -13.30
N MET A 388 -5.42 -7.00 -14.46
CA MET A 388 -3.97 -7.17 -14.62
C MET A 388 -3.18 -5.84 -14.70
N TYR A 389 -3.78 -4.71 -14.28
CA TYR A 389 -3.04 -3.45 -14.22
C TYR A 389 -1.90 -3.57 -13.20
N PHE A 390 -0.66 -3.48 -13.69
CA PHE A 390 0.55 -3.55 -12.88
C PHE A 390 1.05 -2.12 -12.58
N GLY A 391 0.56 -1.56 -11.50
CA GLY A 391 0.82 -0.22 -11.00
C GLY A 391 0.06 0.03 -9.71
N ASN A 392 0.21 1.21 -9.12
CA ASN A 392 -0.53 1.57 -7.91
C ASN A 392 -1.98 1.95 -8.25
N ALA A 393 -2.90 1.14 -7.76
CA ALA A 393 -4.35 1.32 -7.88
C ALA A 393 -5.10 1.02 -6.57
N ALA A 394 -4.40 0.60 -5.53
CA ALA A 394 -4.96 0.41 -4.20
C ALA A 394 -4.90 1.74 -3.43
N ILE A 395 -6.04 2.25 -2.97
CA ILE A 395 -6.18 3.59 -2.40
C ILE A 395 -6.65 3.47 -0.96
N GLY A 396 -5.94 4.11 -0.03
CA GLY A 396 -6.41 4.32 1.33
C GLY A 396 -7.53 5.38 1.35
N VAL A 397 -8.69 5.04 1.88
CA VAL A 397 -9.85 5.93 1.96
C VAL A 397 -10.34 6.01 3.39
N CYS A 398 -10.53 7.23 3.90
CA CYS A 398 -11.19 7.44 5.18
C CYS A 398 -12.67 7.07 5.06
N THR A 399 -13.08 6.03 5.81
CA THR A 399 -14.47 5.56 5.82
C THR A 399 -15.27 6.12 6.99
N GLY A 400 -14.61 6.67 8.01
CA GLY A 400 -15.28 7.33 9.11
C GLY A 400 -14.31 8.09 10.02
N ARG A 401 -14.78 9.24 10.50
CA ARG A 401 -14.14 10.03 11.55
C ARG A 401 -15.10 10.05 12.73
N VAL A 402 -14.78 9.26 13.72
CA VAL A 402 -15.65 9.02 14.86
C VAL A 402 -14.86 9.24 16.13
N SER A 403 -15.47 9.89 17.10
CA SER A 403 -14.85 10.05 18.42
C SER A 403 -15.10 8.81 19.29
N VAL A 404 -14.11 8.42 20.05
CA VAL A 404 -14.22 7.35 21.03
C VAL A 404 -15.35 7.67 21.99
N GLY A 405 -16.29 6.73 22.15
CA GLY A 405 -17.47 6.87 22.98
C GLY A 405 -18.69 7.47 22.30
N ASP A 406 -18.63 7.78 20.99
CA ASP A 406 -19.81 8.07 20.18
C ASP A 406 -20.56 6.79 19.82
N TYR A 407 -19.86 5.65 19.79
CA TYR A 407 -20.42 4.33 19.53
C TYR A 407 -19.97 3.35 20.62
N ASP A 408 -20.92 2.58 21.12
CA ASP A 408 -20.69 1.61 22.20
C ASP A 408 -20.95 0.16 21.75
N SER A 409 -21.38 -0.06 20.51
CA SER A 409 -21.66 -1.39 19.95
C SER A 409 -21.09 -1.57 18.55
N LEU A 410 -20.86 -2.83 18.14
CA LEU A 410 -20.41 -3.16 16.79
C LEU A 410 -21.39 -2.70 15.71
N ALA A 411 -22.69 -2.77 15.98
CA ALA A 411 -23.73 -2.35 15.05
C ALA A 411 -23.68 -0.83 14.79
N GLU A 412 -23.48 -0.04 15.83
CA GLU A 412 -23.34 1.42 15.73
C GLU A 412 -22.08 1.81 14.99
N VAL A 413 -20.93 1.19 15.30
CA VAL A 413 -19.67 1.43 14.56
C VAL A 413 -19.84 1.06 13.10
N ARG A 414 -20.40 -0.13 12.79
CA ARG A 414 -20.66 -0.55 11.42
C ARG A 414 -21.54 0.47 10.68
N ASP A 415 -22.62 0.97 11.30
CA ASP A 415 -23.51 1.95 10.69
C ASP A 415 -22.81 3.29 10.46
N GLY A 416 -21.90 3.69 11.35
CA GLY A 416 -21.04 4.86 11.19
C GLY A 416 -20.04 4.74 10.05
N LEU A 417 -19.48 3.55 9.82
CA LEU A 417 -18.46 3.30 8.77
C LEU A 417 -19.09 2.99 7.40
N ARG A 418 -20.28 2.40 7.35
CA ARG A 418 -20.94 1.93 6.11
C ARG A 418 -21.11 3.01 5.03
N PRO A 419 -21.52 4.25 5.34
CA PRO A 419 -21.59 5.31 4.32
C PRO A 419 -20.24 5.58 3.67
N GLY A 420 -19.16 5.55 4.43
CA GLY A 420 -17.80 5.72 3.94
C GLY A 420 -17.35 4.58 3.03
N PHE A 421 -17.61 3.33 3.41
CA PHE A 421 -17.37 2.16 2.55
C PHE A 421 -18.15 2.27 1.22
N THR A 422 -19.42 2.61 1.30
CA THR A 422 -20.27 2.78 0.10
C THR A 422 -19.70 3.89 -0.79
N LYS A 423 -19.35 5.03 -0.22
CA LYS A 423 -18.74 6.16 -0.94
C LYS A 423 -17.41 5.73 -1.60
N ALA A 424 -16.54 5.03 -0.85
CA ALA A 424 -15.24 4.55 -1.34
C ALA A 424 -15.42 3.64 -2.57
N MET A 425 -16.29 2.63 -2.46
CA MET A 425 -16.52 1.68 -3.55
C MET A 425 -17.19 2.31 -4.78
N MET A 426 -18.15 3.21 -4.59
CA MET A 426 -18.84 3.89 -5.70
C MET A 426 -17.94 4.93 -6.41
N ARG A 427 -16.97 5.50 -5.72
CA ARG A 427 -16.14 6.58 -6.21
C ARG A 427 -14.67 6.21 -6.39
N ARG A 428 -14.31 4.94 -6.33
CA ARG A 428 -12.91 4.47 -6.33
C ARG A 428 -12.07 5.04 -7.46
N ASN A 429 -12.61 5.14 -8.68
CA ASN A 429 -11.89 5.73 -9.82
C ASN A 429 -11.67 7.24 -9.64
N LYS A 430 -12.64 7.94 -9.06
CA LYS A 430 -12.49 9.36 -8.73
C LYS A 430 -11.43 9.55 -7.66
N TYR A 431 -11.41 8.70 -6.62
CA TYR A 431 -10.36 8.73 -5.59
C TYR A 431 -8.99 8.46 -6.19
N LEU A 432 -8.86 7.49 -7.09
CA LEU A 432 -7.58 7.22 -7.76
C LEU A 432 -7.10 8.43 -8.57
N MET A 433 -8.00 9.07 -9.33
CA MET A 433 -7.70 10.32 -10.06
C MET A 433 -7.30 11.45 -9.11
N LEU A 434 -7.99 11.61 -7.98
CA LEU A 434 -7.69 12.66 -7.00
C LEU A 434 -6.34 12.40 -6.32
N THR A 435 -6.02 11.16 -5.98
CA THR A 435 -4.72 10.75 -5.45
C THR A 435 -3.60 11.07 -6.46
N GLU A 436 -3.79 10.72 -7.73
CA GLU A 436 -2.85 11.05 -8.81
C GLU A 436 -2.64 12.58 -8.93
N ALA A 437 -3.73 13.34 -8.95
CA ALA A 437 -3.67 14.81 -9.01
C ALA A 437 -2.97 15.42 -7.79
N ALA A 438 -3.22 14.87 -6.60
CA ALA A 438 -2.61 15.33 -5.36
C ALA A 438 -1.10 15.13 -5.37
N PHE A 439 -0.63 13.94 -5.72
CA PHE A 439 0.82 13.68 -5.82
C PHE A 439 1.49 14.56 -6.87
N ARG A 440 0.85 14.81 -8.01
CA ARG A 440 1.36 15.75 -9.02
C ARG A 440 1.37 17.19 -8.54
N ALA A 441 0.40 17.61 -7.75
CA ALA A 441 0.35 18.93 -7.15
C ALA A 441 1.30 19.08 -5.95
N GLY A 442 1.98 18.00 -5.54
CA GLY A 442 2.87 17.99 -4.37
C GLY A 442 2.13 18.23 -3.06
N VAL A 443 0.87 17.77 -2.98
CA VAL A 443 0.07 17.78 -1.76
C VAL A 443 -0.19 16.36 -1.28
N ASN A 444 -0.80 16.20 -0.10
CA ASN A 444 -1.17 14.87 0.37
C ASN A 444 -2.16 14.20 -0.60
N GLY A 445 -1.85 12.96 -0.96
CA GLY A 445 -2.65 12.16 -1.89
C GLY A 445 -3.82 11.40 -1.27
N PHE A 446 -4.06 11.58 0.03
CA PHE A 446 -5.06 10.81 0.78
C PHE A 446 -6.10 11.73 1.41
N ASP A 447 -7.31 11.22 1.64
CA ASP A 447 -8.41 11.95 2.28
C ASP A 447 -8.46 11.78 3.81
N PHE A 448 -7.41 11.22 4.41
CA PHE A 448 -7.27 11.03 5.85
C PHE A 448 -6.18 11.93 6.44
N ASP A 449 -6.27 12.15 7.76
CA ASP A 449 -5.30 12.98 8.48
C ASP A 449 -3.98 12.21 8.72
N ILE A 450 -2.94 12.56 7.96
CA ILE A 450 -1.61 11.96 8.11
C ILE A 450 -1.02 12.21 9.51
N MET A 451 -1.39 13.31 10.18
CA MET A 451 -0.92 13.60 11.54
C MET A 451 -1.61 12.69 12.56
N ALA A 452 -2.90 12.39 12.38
CA ALA A 452 -3.61 11.39 13.18
C ALA A 452 -2.96 10.00 13.02
N PHE A 453 -2.60 9.63 11.79
CA PHE A 453 -1.83 8.41 11.53
C PHE A 453 -0.49 8.40 12.27
N MET A 454 0.27 9.50 12.20
CA MET A 454 1.56 9.63 12.90
C MET A 454 1.43 9.55 14.42
N GLN A 455 0.28 9.91 14.98
CA GLN A 455 0.00 9.89 16.42
C GLN A 455 -0.64 8.57 16.89
N GLY A 456 -0.90 7.63 16.00
CA GLY A 456 -1.59 6.38 16.31
C GLY A 456 -3.09 6.57 16.57
N GLN A 457 -3.68 7.67 16.10
CA GLN A 457 -5.10 7.99 16.22
C GLN A 457 -5.88 7.53 14.98
N MET A 458 -5.46 6.43 14.40
CA MET A 458 -6.05 5.88 13.20
C MET A 458 -6.17 4.36 13.29
N CYS A 459 -7.35 3.86 12.98
CA CYS A 459 -7.57 2.44 12.73
C CYS A 459 -7.44 2.19 11.22
N TRP A 460 -6.25 1.85 10.78
CA TRP A 460 -6.04 1.45 9.40
C TRP A 460 -6.24 -0.05 9.27
N CYS A 461 -7.33 -0.44 8.61
CA CYS A 461 -7.69 -1.84 8.38
C CYS A 461 -7.43 -2.19 6.91
N ASN A 462 -6.35 -2.94 6.67
CA ASN A 462 -5.97 -3.41 5.35
C ASN A 462 -6.39 -4.87 5.17
N ASN A 463 -7.50 -5.09 4.46
CA ASN A 463 -8.02 -6.42 4.21
C ASN A 463 -7.40 -7.03 2.95
N LEU A 464 -6.54 -8.01 3.13
CA LEU A 464 -5.79 -8.71 2.10
C LEU A 464 -6.25 -10.15 1.89
N VAL A 465 -7.39 -10.57 2.47
CA VAL A 465 -7.85 -11.97 2.49
C VAL A 465 -7.83 -12.60 1.10
N GLU A 466 -8.48 -11.99 0.11
CA GLU A 466 -8.59 -12.56 -1.24
C GLU A 466 -7.26 -12.52 -2.02
N ILE A 467 -6.41 -11.54 -1.72
CA ILE A 467 -5.09 -11.42 -2.36
C ILE A 467 -4.16 -12.49 -1.80
N TYR A 468 -4.16 -12.66 -0.48
CA TYR A 468 -3.24 -13.58 0.21
C TYR A 468 -3.59 -15.06 0.05
N LYS A 469 -4.83 -15.41 -0.26
CA LYS A 469 -5.16 -16.79 -0.69
C LYS A 469 -4.27 -17.25 -1.83
N LYS A 470 -3.97 -16.36 -2.78
CA LYS A 470 -3.12 -16.65 -3.94
C LYS A 470 -1.66 -16.97 -3.57
N LEU A 471 -1.16 -16.47 -2.41
CA LEU A 471 0.19 -16.83 -1.95
C LEU A 471 0.31 -18.30 -1.58
N TYR A 472 -0.77 -18.90 -1.11
CA TYR A 472 -0.77 -20.31 -0.75
C TYR A 472 -0.83 -21.25 -1.98
N ASP A 473 -1.05 -20.69 -3.17
CA ASP A 473 -1.00 -21.40 -4.46
C ASP A 473 0.37 -21.25 -5.16
N LEU A 474 1.37 -20.62 -4.52
CA LEU A 474 2.72 -20.46 -5.08
C LEU A 474 3.49 -21.78 -5.00
N ASP A 475 3.33 -22.61 -6.02
CA ASP A 475 4.05 -23.89 -6.15
C ASP A 475 5.31 -23.73 -7.01
N PHE A 476 6.46 -24.06 -6.48
CA PHE A 476 7.74 -24.09 -7.19
C PHE A 476 8.29 -25.52 -7.33
N GLY A 477 7.39 -26.52 -7.39
CA GLY A 477 7.73 -27.92 -7.61
C GLY A 477 7.62 -28.81 -6.37
N GLY A 478 7.09 -28.29 -5.25
CA GLY A 478 6.90 -29.05 -3.99
C GLY A 478 5.57 -28.74 -3.29
N GLY A 479 4.64 -28.08 -3.98
CA GLY A 479 3.39 -27.59 -3.40
C GLY A 479 3.49 -26.15 -2.91
N GLY A 480 2.36 -25.59 -2.49
CA GLY A 480 2.29 -24.23 -1.95
C GLY A 480 2.90 -24.10 -0.55
N PRO A 481 3.16 -22.87 -0.09
CA PRO A 481 3.74 -22.67 1.24
C PRO A 481 2.79 -23.09 2.37
N SER A 482 3.37 -23.56 3.48
CA SER A 482 2.62 -23.86 4.70
C SER A 482 2.25 -22.58 5.48
N LEU A 483 3.04 -21.53 5.32
CA LEU A 483 2.82 -20.23 5.93
C LEU A 483 3.29 -19.13 4.99
N ALA A 484 2.47 -18.09 4.83
CA ALA A 484 2.82 -16.86 4.14
C ALA A 484 2.61 -15.68 5.09
N LEU A 485 3.68 -14.95 5.39
CA LEU A 485 3.67 -13.80 6.28
C LEU A 485 3.64 -12.50 5.44
N PRO A 486 2.76 -11.55 5.82
CA PRO A 486 2.61 -10.28 5.10
C PRO A 486 3.78 -9.32 5.39
N PRO A 487 3.81 -8.17 4.69
CA PRO A 487 4.78 -7.12 4.98
C PRO A 487 4.67 -6.62 6.41
N GLU A 488 5.81 -6.26 6.98
CA GLU A 488 5.90 -5.63 8.28
C GLU A 488 5.51 -4.16 8.18
N LEU A 489 4.21 -3.88 8.23
CA LEU A 489 3.70 -2.51 8.28
C LEU A 489 3.42 -2.10 9.73
N ASN A 490 3.80 -0.88 10.08
CA ASN A 490 3.59 -0.31 11.40
C ASN A 490 2.31 0.53 11.44
N ASP A 491 1.69 0.61 12.61
CA ASP A 491 0.46 1.35 12.89
C ASP A 491 -0.76 0.88 12.04
N ILE A 492 -0.75 -0.39 11.62
CA ILE A 492 -1.77 -0.97 10.75
C ILE A 492 -2.25 -2.30 11.32
N VAL A 493 -3.55 -2.58 11.16
CA VAL A 493 -4.14 -3.91 11.28
C VAL A 493 -4.25 -4.50 9.88
N GLN A 494 -3.50 -5.56 9.63
CA GLN A 494 -3.61 -6.30 8.37
C GLN A 494 -4.44 -7.56 8.59
N ILE A 495 -5.37 -7.82 7.70
CA ILE A 495 -6.24 -8.99 7.75
C ILE A 495 -5.93 -9.84 6.51
N GLN A 496 -5.60 -11.10 6.75
CA GLN A 496 -5.39 -12.07 5.68
C GLN A 496 -6.19 -13.36 5.94
N CYS A 497 -6.28 -14.22 4.95
CA CYS A 497 -6.89 -15.54 5.13
C CYS A 497 -6.09 -16.39 6.13
N SER A 498 -6.78 -17.25 6.87
CA SER A 498 -6.10 -18.27 7.66
C SER A 498 -5.21 -19.16 6.77
N ARG A 499 -4.10 -19.61 7.32
CA ARG A 499 -3.22 -20.57 6.63
C ARG A 499 -3.94 -21.88 6.33
N PRO A 500 -3.48 -22.69 5.34
CA PRO A 500 -4.01 -24.03 5.13
C PRO A 500 -3.74 -24.90 6.36
N ASP A 501 -4.70 -25.72 6.71
CA ASP A 501 -4.54 -26.74 7.76
C ASP A 501 -4.20 -28.09 7.12
N ARG A 502 -2.94 -28.41 7.10
CA ARG A 502 -2.45 -29.66 6.49
C ARG A 502 -2.88 -30.92 7.25
N SER A 503 -3.20 -30.79 8.54
CA SER A 503 -3.66 -31.93 9.35
C SER A 503 -5.07 -32.38 8.96
N THR A 504 -5.91 -31.46 8.55
CA THR A 504 -7.29 -31.72 8.10
C THR A 504 -7.43 -31.66 6.57
N GLY A 505 -6.43 -31.13 5.86
CA GLY A 505 -6.50 -30.84 4.42
C GLY A 505 -7.33 -29.60 4.09
N ALA A 506 -7.68 -28.78 5.07
CA ALA A 506 -8.45 -27.57 4.83
C ALA A 506 -7.62 -26.50 4.11
N PRO A 507 -8.15 -25.89 3.02
CA PRO A 507 -7.42 -24.88 2.26
C PRO A 507 -7.29 -23.56 3.01
N ALA A 508 -6.43 -22.68 2.52
CA ALA A 508 -6.29 -21.32 3.05
C ALA A 508 -7.64 -20.59 3.11
N GLY A 509 -7.92 -19.94 4.23
CA GLY A 509 -9.16 -19.23 4.50
C GLY A 509 -10.32 -20.09 5.00
N ALA A 510 -10.17 -21.42 5.05
CA ALA A 510 -11.23 -22.30 5.56
C ALA A 510 -11.49 -22.13 7.06
N ASN A 511 -10.46 -21.75 7.82
CA ASN A 511 -10.53 -21.60 9.27
C ASN A 511 -10.66 -20.14 9.73
N GLY A 512 -11.14 -19.24 8.85
CA GLY A 512 -11.36 -17.84 9.17
C GLY A 512 -10.24 -16.93 8.66
N VAL A 513 -9.82 -15.96 9.48
CA VAL A 513 -8.82 -14.95 9.13
C VAL A 513 -7.74 -14.83 10.21
N GLU A 514 -6.60 -14.31 9.82
CA GLU A 514 -5.50 -13.92 10.70
C GLU A 514 -5.34 -12.40 10.67
N MET A 515 -5.33 -11.77 11.84
CA MET A 515 -5.11 -10.34 12.01
C MET A 515 -3.66 -10.12 12.47
N PHE A 516 -2.90 -9.38 11.69
CA PHE A 516 -1.53 -8.98 12.02
C PHE A 516 -1.55 -7.55 12.56
N ILE A 517 -1.07 -7.39 13.79
CA ILE A 517 -1.15 -6.13 14.54
C ILE A 517 0.27 -5.70 14.89
N ASN A 518 0.58 -4.46 14.57
CA ASN A 518 1.85 -3.83 14.93
C ASN A 518 1.61 -2.37 15.28
N LEU A 519 1.43 -2.11 16.55
CA LEU A 519 1.14 -0.81 17.13
C LEU A 519 2.32 -0.36 18.03
N PRO A 520 2.35 0.88 18.53
CA PRO A 520 3.41 1.32 19.42
C PRO A 520 3.62 0.37 20.60
N PRO A 521 4.86 0.16 21.09
CA PRO A 521 5.19 -0.86 22.08
C PRO A 521 4.32 -0.84 23.33
N ALA A 522 4.01 0.34 23.86
CA ALA A 522 3.14 0.47 25.04
C ALA A 522 1.71 -0.03 24.78
N THR A 523 1.21 0.12 23.56
CA THR A 523 -0.07 -0.41 23.13
C THR A 523 0.01 -1.93 22.97
N MET A 524 1.08 -2.43 22.33
CA MET A 524 1.28 -3.87 22.14
C MET A 524 1.42 -4.64 23.45
N GLU A 525 1.97 -4.03 24.49
CA GLU A 525 2.02 -4.63 25.84
C GLU A 525 0.59 -4.92 26.35
N LYS A 526 -0.35 -4.00 26.13
CA LYS A 526 -1.76 -4.21 26.47
C LYS A 526 -2.41 -5.28 25.59
N MET A 527 -2.11 -5.26 24.28
CA MET A 527 -2.69 -6.20 23.31
C MET A 527 -2.27 -7.66 23.54
N ARG A 528 -1.13 -7.91 24.18
CA ARG A 528 -0.65 -9.28 24.50
C ARG A 528 -1.28 -9.90 25.75
N ARG A 529 -2.13 -9.17 26.46
CA ARG A 529 -2.85 -9.75 27.61
C ARG A 529 -3.87 -10.79 27.11
N PRO A 530 -4.06 -11.90 27.86
CA PRO A 530 -4.98 -12.95 27.41
C PRO A 530 -6.39 -12.44 27.07
N GLU A 531 -6.93 -11.57 27.91
CA GLU A 531 -8.25 -10.97 27.70
C GLU A 531 -8.32 -10.07 26.46
N ALA A 532 -7.21 -9.41 26.12
CA ALA A 532 -7.13 -8.60 24.90
C ALA A 532 -7.07 -9.49 23.65
N ILE A 533 -6.32 -10.59 23.72
CA ILE A 533 -6.23 -11.58 22.63
C ILE A 533 -7.61 -12.21 22.40
N GLU A 534 -8.32 -12.63 23.46
CA GLU A 534 -9.68 -13.18 23.35
C GLU A 534 -10.65 -12.17 22.74
N ARG A 535 -10.52 -10.89 23.10
CA ARG A 535 -11.34 -9.83 22.54
C ARG A 535 -11.01 -9.58 21.05
N LEU A 536 -9.74 -9.46 20.69
CA LEU A 536 -9.31 -9.30 19.30
C LEU A 536 -9.71 -10.48 18.43
N ALA A 537 -9.66 -11.69 18.96
CA ALA A 537 -10.14 -12.91 18.31
C ALA A 537 -11.66 -12.97 18.14
N GLY A 538 -12.43 -12.00 18.68
CA GLY A 538 -13.89 -12.03 18.66
C GLY A 538 -14.51 -13.14 19.51
N ALA A 539 -13.76 -13.70 20.47
CA ALA A 539 -14.24 -14.76 21.35
C ALA A 539 -14.95 -14.21 22.59
N ARG A 540 -14.68 -12.96 22.97
CA ARG A 540 -15.20 -12.33 24.17
C ARG A 540 -15.43 -10.81 23.97
N GLY A 541 -16.37 -10.26 24.71
CA GLY A 541 -16.61 -8.80 24.72
C GLY A 541 -17.19 -8.26 23.43
N ILE A 542 -17.88 -9.08 22.64
CA ILE A 542 -18.68 -8.64 21.49
C ILE A 542 -19.87 -7.86 22.06
N ARG A 543 -20.00 -6.58 21.69
CA ARG A 543 -21.08 -5.68 22.13
C ARG A 543 -22.01 -5.31 20.98
#